data_1f7221e5807f58fbb60803f9675a4a62
#
_entry.id   1f7221e5807f58fbb60803f9675a4a62
#
_cell.length_a   1.000
_cell.length_b   1.000
_cell.length_c   1.000
_cell.angle_alpha   90.00
_cell.angle_beta   90.00
_cell.angle_gamma   90.00
#
_symmetry.space_group_name_H-M   'P 1'
#
loop_
_entity.id
_entity.type
_entity.pdbx_description
1 polymer ?
#
loop_
_entity_poly.entity_id
_entity_poly.type
_entity_poly.pdbx_seq_one_letter_code
_entity_poly.pdbx_strand_id
1 'polypeptide(L)'
;MKIVYIYHSFILKGGIERVFCDKMNYLAQNTSYDVTFITFEQGNHPFAYKLNDRIKVVDINCRFAELWNYNIIKRNILNFILRRKLKKCLTATLKKESPDIVISTTEDIKYNYCIFNLPYRFIVESHVHMKEIIKSSIKKQFFIHSISKIFFKWKLSKINKCKLLVALTDADKRDWSKVINSDIIIIPNILTFYPDKITDYSKRSKRILCVGRLTKQKGFDLMIKVWAKIADKHKDWKVDIYGDGDLRDTLNELINNYGLNDSITLHSSTSNIYNEHMDSSIFAFSSRFEGFGLVLIEAMSCGVPCISFDCPHGPSEIITNGKNGLLVQNGNIDEFANSLDSMINNYEQRKFMSINARIDSQKYKRENIMPQWIELFETLSKTMRI
;
A
#
# COMPACT_ATOMS: atom_id res chain seq x y z
N MET A 1 -27.20 5.73 -1.70
CA MET A 1 -26.46 5.03 -0.62
C MET A 1 -25.44 5.98 -0.04
N LYS A 2 -25.30 5.99 1.30
CA LYS A 2 -24.32 6.83 1.99
C LYS A 2 -23.15 6.00 2.46
N ILE A 3 -21.95 6.34 1.98
CA ILE A 3 -20.72 5.61 2.29
C ILE A 3 -19.77 6.55 3.02
N VAL A 4 -19.27 6.12 4.17
CA VAL A 4 -18.30 6.87 4.96
C VAL A 4 -16.96 6.14 4.96
N TYR A 5 -15.91 6.82 4.52
CA TYR A 5 -14.52 6.39 4.68
C TYR A 5 -13.91 7.07 5.90
N ILE A 6 -13.19 6.30 6.74
CA ILE A 6 -12.49 6.80 7.92
C ILE A 6 -11.02 6.44 7.82
N TYR A 7 -10.15 7.45 7.78
CA TYR A 7 -8.70 7.28 7.77
C TYR A 7 -8.01 8.43 8.50
N HIS A 8 -6.84 8.20 9.07
CA HIS A 8 -6.19 9.22 9.90
C HIS A 8 -5.93 10.54 9.16
N SER A 9 -5.30 10.50 7.99
CA SER A 9 -5.05 11.69 7.17
C SER A 9 -4.54 11.32 5.77
N PHE A 10 -4.63 12.26 4.82
CA PHE A 10 -4.03 12.20 3.50
C PHE A 10 -2.94 13.28 3.33
N ILE A 11 -2.09 13.45 4.35
CA ILE A 11 -0.99 14.42 4.31
C ILE A 11 0.18 13.86 3.48
N LEU A 12 0.45 12.56 3.60
CA LEU A 12 1.57 11.91 2.93
C LEU A 12 1.14 11.26 1.61
N LYS A 13 2.05 11.24 0.63
CA LYS A 13 1.87 10.52 -0.62
C LYS A 13 2.19 9.04 -0.41
N GLY A 14 1.18 8.27 0.05
CA GLY A 14 1.29 6.82 0.25
C GLY A 14 0.36 6.04 -0.67
N GLY A 15 0.57 4.70 -0.74
CA GLY A 15 -0.25 3.82 -1.56
C GLY A 15 -1.68 3.67 -1.06
N ILE A 16 -1.90 3.66 0.26
CA ILE A 16 -3.24 3.56 0.86
C ILE A 16 -4.04 4.82 0.56
N GLU A 17 -3.43 5.99 0.80
CA GLU A 17 -4.02 7.31 0.55
C GLU A 17 -4.41 7.44 -0.93
N ARG A 18 -3.55 6.96 -1.84
CA ARG A 18 -3.83 6.95 -3.28
C ARG A 18 -5.03 6.08 -3.62
N VAL A 19 -5.04 4.83 -3.15
CA VAL A 19 -6.13 3.88 -3.42
C VAL A 19 -7.45 4.39 -2.86
N PHE A 20 -7.48 4.92 -1.64
CA PHE A 20 -8.70 5.47 -1.05
C PHE A 20 -9.19 6.68 -1.83
N CYS A 21 -8.29 7.59 -2.20
CA CYS A 21 -8.63 8.76 -3.02
C CYS A 21 -9.24 8.33 -4.35
N ASP A 22 -8.60 7.41 -5.07
CA ASP A 22 -9.06 6.94 -6.38
C ASP A 22 -10.40 6.20 -6.28
N LYS A 23 -10.64 5.38 -5.24
CA LYS A 23 -11.93 4.72 -4.98
C LYS A 23 -13.04 5.72 -4.68
N MET A 24 -12.80 6.65 -3.75
CA MET A 24 -13.79 7.68 -3.41
C MET A 24 -14.13 8.57 -4.60
N ASN A 25 -13.11 8.99 -5.38
CA ASN A 25 -13.31 9.77 -6.60
C ASN A 25 -14.12 9.00 -7.63
N TYR A 26 -13.83 7.71 -7.84
CA TYR A 26 -14.61 6.88 -8.75
C TYR A 26 -16.08 6.79 -8.33
N LEU A 27 -16.34 6.51 -7.06
CA LEU A 27 -17.71 6.43 -6.54
C LEU A 27 -18.45 7.76 -6.70
N ALA A 28 -17.81 8.89 -6.36
CA ALA A 28 -18.40 10.21 -6.50
C ALA A 28 -18.70 10.59 -7.96
N GLN A 29 -17.88 10.14 -8.92
CA GLN A 29 -18.03 10.47 -10.33
C GLN A 29 -19.01 9.55 -11.07
N ASN A 30 -19.02 8.25 -10.73
CA ASN A 30 -19.69 7.23 -11.55
C ASN A 30 -20.93 6.62 -10.87
N THR A 31 -21.29 7.08 -9.68
CA THR A 31 -22.48 6.61 -8.96
C THR A 31 -23.28 7.79 -8.36
N SER A 32 -24.49 7.49 -7.91
CA SER A 32 -25.31 8.41 -7.11
C SER A 32 -25.03 8.32 -5.60
N TYR A 33 -23.92 7.72 -5.19
CA TYR A 33 -23.61 7.55 -3.78
C TYR A 33 -23.14 8.86 -3.12
N ASP A 34 -23.59 9.09 -1.90
CA ASP A 34 -23.10 10.18 -1.07
C ASP A 34 -21.84 9.69 -0.33
N VAL A 35 -20.69 10.21 -0.73
CA VAL A 35 -19.41 9.82 -0.16
C VAL A 35 -18.96 10.87 0.86
N THR A 36 -18.71 10.43 2.10
CA THR A 36 -18.11 11.26 3.15
C THR A 36 -16.77 10.71 3.56
N PHE A 37 -15.75 11.55 3.63
CA PHE A 37 -14.42 11.22 4.13
C PHE A 37 -14.21 11.84 5.50
N ILE A 38 -14.02 11.02 6.52
CA ILE A 38 -13.74 11.46 7.90
C ILE A 38 -12.26 11.25 8.18
N THR A 39 -11.56 12.33 8.51
CA THR A 39 -10.18 12.31 9.00
C THR A 39 -10.14 12.71 10.47
N PHE A 40 -9.02 12.47 11.15
CA PHE A 40 -8.83 12.89 12.54
C PHE A 40 -7.44 13.45 12.85
N GLU A 41 -6.55 13.48 11.86
CA GLU A 41 -5.20 14.06 11.93
C GLU A 41 -4.85 14.96 10.73
N GLN A 42 -5.82 15.33 9.87
CA GLN A 42 -5.56 16.16 8.69
C GLN A 42 -5.15 17.59 9.05
N GLY A 43 -5.88 18.21 9.95
CA GLY A 43 -5.66 19.61 10.32
C GLY A 43 -5.72 20.54 9.11
N ASN A 44 -4.84 21.54 9.07
CA ASN A 44 -4.74 22.52 7.98
C ASN A 44 -3.81 22.09 6.83
N HIS A 45 -3.32 20.83 6.85
CA HIS A 45 -2.44 20.35 5.79
C HIS A 45 -3.25 20.08 4.51
N PRO A 46 -2.70 20.37 3.32
CA PRO A 46 -3.33 20.02 2.06
C PRO A 46 -3.41 18.50 1.89
N PHE A 47 -4.40 18.03 1.16
CA PHE A 47 -4.46 16.63 0.75
C PHE A 47 -3.36 16.30 -0.26
N ALA A 48 -2.67 15.19 -0.07
CA ALA A 48 -1.62 14.71 -0.99
C ALA A 48 -2.17 14.36 -2.39
N TYR A 49 -3.47 14.02 -2.46
CA TYR A 49 -4.18 13.71 -3.70
C TYR A 49 -5.49 14.50 -3.76
N LYS A 50 -5.87 14.95 -4.95
CA LYS A 50 -7.09 15.75 -5.17
C LYS A 50 -8.33 14.88 -5.00
N LEU A 51 -9.20 15.26 -4.08
CA LEU A 51 -10.53 14.69 -3.92
C LEU A 51 -11.53 15.39 -4.85
N ASN A 52 -12.55 14.64 -5.29
CA ASN A 52 -13.67 15.19 -6.05
C ASN A 52 -14.51 16.11 -5.16
N ASP A 53 -15.00 17.22 -5.72
CA ASP A 53 -15.74 18.24 -4.99
C ASP A 53 -17.10 17.73 -4.42
N ARG A 54 -17.62 16.62 -4.93
CA ARG A 54 -18.81 15.95 -4.38
C ARG A 54 -18.53 15.15 -3.10
N ILE A 55 -17.26 14.94 -2.73
CA ILE A 55 -16.89 14.23 -1.53
C ILE A 55 -16.94 15.19 -0.35
N LYS A 56 -17.81 14.89 0.61
CA LYS A 56 -17.87 15.64 1.87
C LYS A 56 -16.68 15.28 2.75
N VAL A 57 -15.91 16.25 3.19
CA VAL A 57 -14.78 16.05 4.10
C VAL A 57 -15.11 16.56 5.50
N VAL A 58 -14.80 15.75 6.53
CA VAL A 58 -14.96 16.10 7.94
C VAL A 58 -13.69 15.74 8.69
N ASP A 59 -12.94 16.72 9.21
CA ASP A 59 -11.78 16.46 10.08
C ASP A 59 -12.14 16.63 11.56
N ILE A 60 -11.85 15.59 12.37
CA ILE A 60 -12.10 15.61 13.82
C ILE A 60 -10.97 16.33 14.58
N ASN A 61 -9.82 16.51 13.94
CA ASN A 61 -8.69 17.25 14.47
C ASN A 61 -8.22 16.78 15.87
N CYS A 62 -7.83 15.50 15.97
CA CYS A 62 -7.33 14.91 17.21
C CYS A 62 -5.81 15.03 17.41
N ARG A 63 -5.03 15.15 16.33
CA ARG A 63 -3.58 15.38 16.30
C ARG A 63 -2.76 14.49 17.22
N PHE A 64 -2.92 13.16 17.12
CA PHE A 64 -2.12 12.20 17.91
C PHE A 64 -0.61 12.28 17.62
N ALA A 65 -0.21 12.76 16.44
CA ALA A 65 1.20 12.94 16.08
C ALA A 65 1.90 13.94 17.01
N GLU A 66 1.22 14.99 17.47
CA GLU A 66 1.79 16.00 18.38
C GLU A 66 2.14 15.44 19.77
N LEU A 67 1.60 14.26 20.13
CA LEU A 67 1.88 13.62 21.42
C LEU A 67 3.35 13.25 21.61
N TRP A 68 4.11 13.10 20.52
CA TRP A 68 5.52 12.78 20.59
C TRP A 68 6.40 13.93 21.13
N ASN A 69 5.88 15.14 21.15
CA ASN A 69 6.54 16.33 21.70
C ASN A 69 6.51 16.38 23.23
N TYR A 70 5.79 15.47 23.89
CA TYR A 70 5.62 15.47 25.35
C TYR A 70 6.32 14.29 26.02
N ASN A 71 6.67 14.47 27.31
CA ASN A 71 7.18 13.40 28.15
C ASN A 71 6.14 12.25 28.29
N ILE A 72 6.60 11.08 28.74
CA ILE A 72 5.80 9.85 28.75
C ILE A 72 4.49 9.97 29.57
N ILE A 73 4.52 10.68 30.70
CA ILE A 73 3.37 10.83 31.60
C ILE A 73 2.31 11.71 30.91
N LYS A 74 2.69 12.92 30.49
CA LYS A 74 1.80 13.87 29.81
C LYS A 74 1.26 13.28 28.50
N ARG A 75 2.11 12.58 27.75
CA ARG A 75 1.71 11.88 26.52
C ARG A 75 0.61 10.84 26.77
N ASN A 76 0.71 10.04 27.83
CA ASN A 76 -0.29 9.03 28.16
C ASN A 76 -1.62 9.66 28.57
N ILE A 77 -1.60 10.71 29.37
CA ILE A 77 -2.80 11.47 29.76
C ILE A 77 -3.48 12.08 28.54
N LEU A 78 -2.72 12.80 27.70
CA LEU A 78 -3.26 13.42 26.49
C LEU A 78 -3.78 12.37 25.49
N ASN A 79 -3.09 11.24 25.33
CA ASN A 79 -3.55 10.14 24.47
C ASN A 79 -4.91 9.60 24.95
N PHE A 80 -5.11 9.47 26.27
CA PHE A 80 -6.40 9.05 26.83
C PHE A 80 -7.51 10.07 26.53
N ILE A 81 -7.23 11.36 26.72
CA ILE A 81 -8.17 12.45 26.44
C ILE A 81 -8.53 12.48 24.93
N LEU A 82 -7.52 12.44 24.05
CA LEU A 82 -7.73 12.44 22.61
C LEU A 82 -8.54 11.22 22.12
N ARG A 83 -8.31 10.05 22.70
CA ARG A 83 -9.11 8.84 22.39
C ARG A 83 -10.58 9.00 22.80
N ARG A 84 -10.86 9.63 23.95
CA ARG A 84 -12.25 9.94 24.35
C ARG A 84 -12.88 10.96 23.42
N LYS A 85 -12.14 12.03 23.05
CA LYS A 85 -12.58 13.02 22.06
C LYS A 85 -12.89 12.34 20.74
N LEU A 86 -11.95 11.54 20.18
CA LEU A 86 -12.13 10.83 18.94
C LEU A 86 -13.38 9.95 18.96
N LYS A 87 -13.54 9.12 19.99
CA LYS A 87 -14.75 8.28 20.13
C LYS A 87 -16.03 9.10 20.13
N LYS A 88 -16.10 10.17 20.93
CA LYS A 88 -17.29 11.06 21.04
C LYS A 88 -17.59 11.69 19.69
N CYS A 89 -16.59 12.29 19.05
CA CYS A 89 -16.77 13.01 17.78
C CYS A 89 -17.10 12.05 16.62
N LEU A 90 -16.38 10.91 16.50
CA LEU A 90 -16.70 9.89 15.48
C LEU A 90 -18.14 9.38 15.65
N THR A 91 -18.55 9.06 16.88
CA THR A 91 -19.92 8.59 17.14
C THR A 91 -20.95 9.65 16.76
N ALA A 92 -20.71 10.92 17.12
CA ALA A 92 -21.64 12.01 16.78
C ALA A 92 -21.71 12.26 15.27
N THR A 93 -20.54 12.24 14.59
CA THR A 93 -20.46 12.41 13.14
C THR A 93 -21.19 11.27 12.42
N LEU A 94 -20.94 10.01 12.80
CA LEU A 94 -21.63 8.87 12.19
C LEU A 94 -23.13 8.89 12.43
N LYS A 95 -23.58 9.32 13.62
CA LYS A 95 -25.02 9.52 13.88
C LYS A 95 -25.64 10.60 12.98
N LYS A 96 -24.93 11.70 12.75
CA LYS A 96 -25.37 12.80 11.89
C LYS A 96 -25.42 12.37 10.42
N GLU A 97 -24.38 11.68 9.94
CA GLU A 97 -24.30 11.22 8.55
C GLU A 97 -25.25 10.04 8.27
N SER A 98 -25.55 9.21 9.30
CA SER A 98 -26.39 8.01 9.16
C SER A 98 -25.98 7.14 7.96
N PRO A 99 -24.72 6.65 7.92
CA PRO A 99 -24.22 5.92 6.76
C PRO A 99 -24.84 4.53 6.64
N ASP A 100 -25.01 4.06 5.41
CA ASP A 100 -25.33 2.66 5.11
C ASP A 100 -24.10 1.76 5.34
N ILE A 101 -22.90 2.26 4.98
CA ILE A 101 -21.63 1.54 5.07
C ILE A 101 -20.54 2.47 5.61
N VAL A 102 -19.71 1.93 6.49
CA VAL A 102 -18.51 2.59 7.03
C VAL A 102 -17.27 1.77 6.69
N ILE A 103 -16.30 2.39 6.03
CA ILE A 103 -15.06 1.77 5.60
C ILE A 103 -13.90 2.33 6.42
N SER A 104 -13.05 1.45 6.94
CA SER A 104 -11.84 1.78 7.68
C SER A 104 -10.72 0.81 7.34
N THR A 105 -9.53 0.99 7.92
CA THR A 105 -8.36 0.12 7.66
C THR A 105 -7.89 -0.60 8.91
N THR A 106 -7.17 -1.69 8.70
CA THR A 106 -6.52 -2.43 9.78
C THR A 106 -5.43 -1.62 10.48
N GLU A 107 -4.79 -0.67 9.80
CA GLU A 107 -3.77 0.23 10.36
C GLU A 107 -4.35 1.15 11.41
N ASP A 108 -5.57 1.64 11.18
CA ASP A 108 -6.27 2.57 12.06
C ASP A 108 -7.11 1.90 13.15
N ILE A 109 -7.09 0.57 13.21
CA ILE A 109 -7.84 -0.18 14.22
C ILE A 109 -7.51 0.26 15.65
N LYS A 110 -6.27 0.67 15.89
CA LYS A 110 -5.83 1.21 17.18
C LYS A 110 -6.60 2.46 17.61
N TYR A 111 -7.24 3.17 16.67
CA TYR A 111 -8.06 4.35 16.89
C TYR A 111 -9.56 4.03 16.76
N ASN A 112 -9.93 3.30 15.69
CA ASN A 112 -11.32 3.13 15.27
C ASN A 112 -12.07 1.97 15.94
N TYR A 113 -11.39 1.09 16.69
CA TYR A 113 -12.04 -0.05 17.36
C TYR A 113 -13.23 0.32 18.26
N CYS A 114 -13.29 1.57 18.72
CA CYS A 114 -14.33 2.03 19.64
C CYS A 114 -15.70 2.25 18.98
N ILE A 115 -15.74 2.35 17.63
CA ILE A 115 -17.00 2.58 16.89
C ILE A 115 -17.62 1.29 16.34
N PHE A 116 -16.90 0.16 16.32
CA PHE A 116 -17.38 -1.10 15.75
C PHE A 116 -18.57 -1.72 16.52
N ASN A 117 -18.97 -1.13 17.66
CA ASN A 117 -20.21 -1.50 18.38
C ASN A 117 -21.44 -0.68 17.91
N LEU A 118 -21.26 0.31 17.05
CA LEU A 118 -22.37 1.10 16.53
C LEU A 118 -23.18 0.29 15.51
N PRO A 119 -24.46 0.59 15.32
CA PRO A 119 -25.35 -0.17 14.44
C PRO A 119 -25.14 0.16 12.97
N TYR A 120 -23.89 0.21 12.53
CA TYR A 120 -23.54 0.43 11.13
C TYR A 120 -22.80 -0.79 10.57
N ARG A 121 -22.76 -0.92 9.26
CA ARG A 121 -21.99 -1.96 8.57
C ARG A 121 -20.56 -1.48 8.38
N PHE A 122 -19.68 -2.09 9.14
CA PHE A 122 -18.25 -1.82 9.05
C PHE A 122 -17.58 -2.80 8.09
N ILE A 123 -16.89 -2.25 7.09
CA ILE A 123 -15.91 -2.94 6.26
C ILE A 123 -14.53 -2.49 6.72
N VAL A 124 -13.62 -3.44 6.93
CA VAL A 124 -12.23 -3.15 7.27
C VAL A 124 -11.34 -3.63 6.14
N GLU A 125 -10.56 -2.73 5.55
CA GLU A 125 -9.59 -3.06 4.50
C GLU A 125 -8.22 -3.35 5.10
N SER A 126 -7.57 -4.42 4.62
CA SER A 126 -6.22 -4.81 5.02
C SER A 126 -5.23 -4.36 3.95
N HIS A 127 -4.47 -3.30 4.22
CA HIS A 127 -3.45 -2.78 3.29
C HIS A 127 -2.03 -3.08 3.71
N VAL A 128 -1.83 -3.55 4.96
CA VAL A 128 -0.52 -3.92 5.50
C VAL A 128 -0.58 -5.33 6.04
N HIS A 129 0.47 -6.09 5.79
CA HIS A 129 0.63 -7.44 6.28
C HIS A 129 0.32 -7.58 7.78
N MET A 130 -0.56 -8.51 8.15
CA MET A 130 -1.01 -8.74 9.53
C MET A 130 0.14 -8.87 10.55
N LYS A 131 1.21 -9.62 10.20
CA LYS A 131 2.37 -9.80 11.10
C LYS A 131 3.09 -8.48 11.41
N GLU A 132 3.10 -7.51 10.50
CA GLU A 132 3.70 -6.20 10.76
C GLU A 132 2.80 -5.33 11.65
N ILE A 133 1.47 -5.47 11.53
CA ILE A 133 0.53 -4.85 12.47
C ILE A 133 0.76 -5.38 13.89
N ILE A 134 0.96 -6.69 14.03
CA ILE A 134 1.30 -7.35 15.30
C ILE A 134 2.63 -6.82 15.83
N LYS A 135 3.68 -6.86 15.01
CA LYS A 135 5.05 -6.50 15.37
C LYS A 135 5.17 -5.02 15.75
N SER A 136 4.53 -4.12 15.02
CA SER A 136 4.48 -2.69 15.35
C SER A 136 3.78 -2.42 16.68
N SER A 137 2.80 -3.23 17.02
CA SER A 137 2.07 -3.15 18.30
C SER A 137 2.89 -3.66 19.48
N ILE A 138 3.85 -4.57 19.25
CA ILE A 138 4.67 -5.23 20.30
C ILE A 138 5.98 -4.50 20.53
N LYS A 139 6.66 -3.98 19.51
CA LYS A 139 8.02 -3.39 19.60
C LYS A 139 8.18 -2.18 20.50
N LYS A 140 7.13 -1.51 20.88
CA LYS A 140 7.19 -0.25 21.66
C LYS A 140 7.23 -0.43 23.18
N GLN A 141 7.17 -1.67 23.71
CA GLN A 141 7.16 -1.88 25.17
C GLN A 141 7.94 -3.14 25.56
N PHE A 142 9.21 -2.98 25.83
CA PHE A 142 10.13 -4.08 26.19
C PHE A 142 9.78 -4.81 27.51
N PHE A 143 8.93 -4.26 28.36
CA PHE A 143 8.63 -4.79 29.71
C PHE A 143 7.29 -5.55 29.85
N ILE A 144 6.42 -5.57 28.83
CA ILE A 144 5.07 -6.15 28.97
C ILE A 144 4.67 -6.98 27.73
N HIS A 145 5.52 -7.92 27.35
CA HIS A 145 5.26 -8.77 26.17
C HIS A 145 3.92 -9.54 26.25
N SER A 146 3.55 -10.03 27.45
CA SER A 146 2.30 -10.75 27.68
C SER A 146 1.08 -9.83 27.62
N ILE A 147 1.17 -8.62 28.21
CA ILE A 147 0.07 -7.64 28.21
C ILE A 147 -0.17 -7.08 26.81
N SER A 148 0.89 -6.86 26.01
CA SER A 148 0.75 -6.39 24.63
C SER A 148 0.07 -7.42 23.74
N LYS A 149 0.33 -8.72 23.93
CA LYS A 149 -0.35 -9.82 23.24
C LYS A 149 -1.85 -9.88 23.61
N ILE A 150 -2.19 -9.72 24.90
CA ILE A 150 -3.57 -9.69 25.37
C ILE A 150 -4.32 -8.49 24.78
N PHE A 151 -3.69 -7.31 24.82
CA PHE A 151 -4.29 -6.09 24.26
C PHE A 151 -4.46 -6.16 22.74
N PHE A 152 -3.51 -6.80 22.04
CA PHE A 152 -3.62 -7.03 20.61
C PHE A 152 -4.75 -8.03 20.30
N LYS A 153 -4.83 -9.17 21.00
CA LYS A 153 -5.96 -10.11 20.88
C LYS A 153 -7.31 -9.42 21.15
N TRP A 154 -7.35 -8.54 22.14
CA TRP A 154 -8.55 -7.75 22.42
C TRP A 154 -8.92 -6.79 21.28
N LYS A 155 -7.92 -6.13 20.65
CA LYS A 155 -8.18 -5.30 19.45
C LYS A 155 -8.67 -6.13 18.27
N LEU A 156 -8.06 -7.29 18.02
CA LEU A 156 -8.49 -8.21 16.98
C LEU A 156 -9.93 -8.68 17.22
N SER A 157 -10.31 -8.93 18.48
CA SER A 157 -11.69 -9.29 18.81
C SER A 157 -12.71 -8.21 18.45
N LYS A 158 -12.28 -6.97 18.27
CA LYS A 158 -13.13 -5.88 17.78
C LYS A 158 -13.34 -5.93 16.27
N ILE A 159 -12.38 -6.45 15.50
CA ILE A 159 -12.57 -6.69 14.06
C ILE A 159 -13.68 -7.72 13.85
N ASN A 160 -13.82 -8.72 14.73
CA ASN A 160 -14.90 -9.69 14.66
C ASN A 160 -16.33 -9.08 14.79
N LYS A 161 -16.41 -7.79 15.16
CA LYS A 161 -17.67 -7.03 15.14
C LYS A 161 -17.91 -6.30 13.82
N CYS A 162 -16.91 -6.25 12.95
CA CYS A 162 -17.07 -5.76 11.60
C CYS A 162 -17.82 -6.80 10.78
N LYS A 163 -18.67 -6.35 9.87
CA LYS A 163 -19.43 -7.26 9.00
C LYS A 163 -18.50 -8.04 8.10
N LEU A 164 -17.41 -7.38 7.63
CA LEU A 164 -16.55 -7.92 6.61
C LEU A 164 -15.12 -7.33 6.70
N LEU A 165 -14.14 -8.18 6.44
CA LEU A 165 -12.77 -7.76 6.13
C LEU A 165 -12.52 -7.95 4.63
N VAL A 166 -11.94 -6.94 3.99
CA VAL A 166 -11.47 -7.01 2.61
C VAL A 166 -9.95 -7.16 2.62
N ALA A 167 -9.48 -8.31 2.17
CA ALA A 167 -8.06 -8.60 1.94
C ALA A 167 -7.70 -8.26 0.49
N LEU A 168 -6.43 -7.96 0.23
CA LEU A 168 -5.94 -7.63 -1.11
C LEU A 168 -5.45 -8.86 -1.87
N THR A 169 -5.13 -9.95 -1.16
CA THR A 169 -4.50 -11.15 -1.69
C THR A 169 -5.03 -12.41 -1.00
N ASP A 170 -4.90 -13.57 -1.66
CA ASP A 170 -5.22 -14.86 -1.06
C ASP A 170 -4.35 -15.17 0.15
N ALA A 171 -3.08 -14.78 0.12
CA ALA A 171 -2.16 -14.97 1.24
C ALA A 171 -2.60 -14.14 2.47
N ASP A 172 -3.03 -12.89 2.27
CA ASP A 172 -3.53 -12.04 3.34
C ASP A 172 -4.84 -12.59 3.92
N LYS A 173 -5.77 -13.05 3.06
CA LYS A 173 -6.99 -13.74 3.49
C LYS A 173 -6.69 -14.96 4.35
N ARG A 174 -5.74 -15.83 3.92
CA ARG A 174 -5.33 -17.01 4.71
C ARG A 174 -4.75 -16.64 6.07
N ASP A 175 -4.01 -15.55 6.18
CA ASP A 175 -3.45 -15.13 7.45
C ASP A 175 -4.51 -14.53 8.38
N TRP A 176 -5.41 -13.70 7.85
CA TRP A 176 -6.52 -13.15 8.64
C TRP A 176 -7.50 -14.21 9.11
N SER A 177 -7.81 -15.23 8.31
CA SER A 177 -8.73 -16.32 8.69
C SER A 177 -8.26 -17.13 9.91
N LYS A 178 -6.97 -17.08 10.25
CA LYS A 178 -6.41 -17.74 11.46
C LYS A 178 -6.71 -16.95 12.75
N VAL A 179 -7.14 -15.70 12.66
CA VAL A 179 -7.20 -14.80 13.83
C VAL A 179 -8.53 -14.07 14.01
N ILE A 180 -9.37 -14.03 12.97
CA ILE A 180 -10.71 -13.44 13.02
C ILE A 180 -11.76 -14.42 12.47
N ASN A 181 -13.01 -14.25 12.94
CA ASN A 181 -14.16 -15.05 12.51
C ASN A 181 -15.12 -14.27 11.58
N SER A 182 -14.81 -13.00 11.25
CA SER A 182 -15.57 -12.21 10.29
C SER A 182 -15.40 -12.79 8.89
N ASP A 183 -16.39 -12.57 8.03
CA ASP A 183 -16.26 -12.90 6.62
C ASP A 183 -15.07 -12.16 6.00
N ILE A 184 -14.33 -12.84 5.12
CA ILE A 184 -13.18 -12.27 4.42
C ILE A 184 -13.33 -12.48 2.92
N ILE A 185 -13.38 -11.39 2.18
CA ILE A 185 -13.36 -11.41 0.72
C ILE A 185 -12.05 -10.82 0.19
N ILE A 186 -11.76 -11.09 -1.08
CA ILE A 186 -10.58 -10.54 -1.74
C ILE A 186 -11.05 -9.55 -2.80
N ILE A 187 -10.60 -8.29 -2.68
CA ILE A 187 -10.72 -7.29 -3.74
C ILE A 187 -9.35 -6.62 -3.83
N PRO A 188 -8.62 -6.82 -4.93
CA PRO A 188 -7.30 -6.22 -5.12
C PRO A 188 -7.35 -4.70 -5.17
N ASN A 189 -6.18 -4.05 -5.00
CA ASN A 189 -6.07 -2.62 -5.24
C ASN A 189 -6.33 -2.28 -6.70
N ILE A 190 -6.93 -1.11 -6.91
CA ILE A 190 -7.09 -0.52 -8.23
C ILE A 190 -5.76 0.01 -8.75
N LEU A 191 -5.55 -0.15 -10.04
CA LEU A 191 -4.44 0.45 -10.75
C LEU A 191 -4.65 1.96 -10.86
N THR A 192 -3.63 2.74 -10.48
CA THR A 192 -3.69 4.21 -10.44
C THR A 192 -3.76 4.83 -11.84
N PHE A 193 -3.10 4.21 -12.81
CA PHE A 193 -3.10 4.63 -14.21
C PHE A 193 -2.88 3.44 -15.14
N TYR A 194 -3.46 3.51 -16.32
CA TYR A 194 -3.22 2.58 -17.43
C TYR A 194 -3.08 3.40 -18.70
N PRO A 195 -1.85 3.65 -19.20
CA PRO A 195 -1.64 4.51 -20.35
C PRO A 195 -2.21 3.90 -21.63
N ASP A 196 -2.86 4.71 -22.47
CA ASP A 196 -3.39 4.24 -23.76
C ASP A 196 -2.26 3.78 -24.70
N LYS A 197 -1.16 4.52 -24.69
CA LYS A 197 0.03 4.22 -25.48
C LYS A 197 1.23 4.02 -24.54
N ILE A 198 2.08 3.06 -24.85
CA ILE A 198 3.35 2.82 -24.16
C ILE A 198 4.51 3.03 -25.12
N THR A 199 5.69 3.33 -24.56
CA THR A 199 6.93 3.38 -25.33
C THR A 199 7.22 2.00 -25.94
N ASP A 200 7.56 1.98 -27.23
CA ASP A 200 8.07 0.77 -27.88
C ASP A 200 9.24 0.21 -27.06
N TYR A 201 9.18 -1.07 -26.77
CA TYR A 201 10.19 -1.70 -25.89
C TYR A 201 11.61 -1.56 -26.44
N SER A 202 11.77 -1.53 -27.76
CA SER A 202 13.08 -1.33 -28.41
C SER A 202 13.72 0.06 -28.20
N LYS A 203 12.89 1.05 -27.82
CA LYS A 203 13.31 2.44 -27.61
C LYS A 203 13.55 2.80 -26.15
N ARG A 204 13.35 1.84 -25.22
CA ARG A 204 13.53 2.07 -23.79
C ARG A 204 14.98 2.15 -23.41
N SER A 205 15.28 3.00 -22.45
CA SER A 205 16.62 3.13 -21.88
C SER A 205 17.09 1.83 -21.21
N LYS A 206 18.39 1.55 -21.23
CA LYS A 206 19.02 0.45 -20.47
C LYS A 206 19.01 0.81 -18.99
N ARG A 207 17.80 0.79 -18.40
CA ARG A 207 17.53 1.30 -17.08
C ARG A 207 16.68 0.33 -16.26
N ILE A 208 17.12 0.10 -15.01
CA ILE A 208 16.41 -0.64 -13.99
C ILE A 208 15.78 0.38 -13.05
N LEU A 209 14.47 0.40 -12.97
CA LEU A 209 13.73 1.30 -12.11
C LEU A 209 13.34 0.61 -10.81
N CYS A 210 13.52 1.31 -9.70
CA CYS A 210 13.04 0.95 -8.37
C CYS A 210 12.22 2.12 -7.81
N VAL A 211 11.05 1.84 -7.22
CA VAL A 211 10.17 2.90 -6.69
C VAL A 211 9.64 2.52 -5.31
N GLY A 212 9.75 3.45 -4.35
CA GLY A 212 9.19 3.25 -3.04
C GLY A 212 9.81 4.13 -1.95
N ARG A 213 9.21 4.13 -0.75
CA ARG A 213 9.78 4.86 0.39
C ARG A 213 11.14 4.29 0.76
N LEU A 214 12.12 5.15 1.04
CA LEU A 214 13.47 4.74 1.46
C LEU A 214 13.45 4.25 2.91
N THR A 215 12.89 3.06 3.10
CA THR A 215 12.71 2.39 4.40
C THR A 215 13.22 0.95 4.35
N LYS A 216 13.46 0.35 5.51
CA LYS A 216 13.89 -1.04 5.60
C LYS A 216 12.93 -2.03 4.91
N GLN A 217 11.64 -1.71 4.88
CA GLN A 217 10.61 -2.51 4.21
C GLN A 217 10.93 -2.70 2.73
N LYS A 218 11.26 -1.61 2.03
CA LYS A 218 11.47 -1.60 0.56
C LYS A 218 12.78 -2.25 0.12
N GLY A 219 13.73 -2.48 1.03
CA GLY A 219 14.88 -3.32 0.77
C GLY A 219 15.86 -2.79 -0.27
N PHE A 220 15.96 -1.46 -0.46
CA PHE A 220 16.91 -0.90 -1.43
C PHE A 220 18.37 -1.18 -1.08
N ASP A 221 18.68 -1.43 0.19
CA ASP A 221 19.97 -1.96 0.61
C ASP A 221 20.26 -3.34 0.04
N LEU A 222 19.25 -4.19 -0.18
CA LEU A 222 19.39 -5.47 -0.86
C LEU A 222 19.60 -5.24 -2.36
N MET A 223 18.86 -4.32 -2.99
CA MET A 223 19.02 -3.99 -4.41
C MET A 223 20.43 -3.48 -4.73
N ILE A 224 20.99 -2.61 -3.88
CA ILE A 224 22.38 -2.13 -4.02
C ILE A 224 23.36 -3.31 -3.98
N LYS A 225 23.18 -4.25 -3.05
CA LYS A 225 24.02 -5.45 -2.96
C LYS A 225 23.86 -6.40 -4.17
N VAL A 226 22.64 -6.52 -4.70
CA VAL A 226 22.36 -7.27 -5.94
C VAL A 226 23.13 -6.64 -7.10
N TRP A 227 22.98 -5.32 -7.28
CA TRP A 227 23.64 -4.61 -8.37
C TRP A 227 25.16 -4.67 -8.28
N ALA A 228 25.73 -4.56 -7.06
CA ALA A 228 27.18 -4.68 -6.84
C ALA A 228 27.80 -5.96 -7.38
N LYS A 229 27.02 -7.06 -7.50
CA LYS A 229 27.52 -8.34 -8.02
C LYS A 229 27.63 -8.39 -9.54
N ILE A 230 26.92 -7.53 -10.26
CA ILE A 230 26.79 -7.61 -11.71
C ILE A 230 27.12 -6.30 -12.43
N ALA A 231 27.29 -5.17 -11.72
CA ALA A 231 27.50 -3.86 -12.29
C ALA A 231 28.69 -3.80 -13.29
N ASP A 232 29.81 -4.47 -12.97
CA ASP A 232 30.99 -4.49 -13.83
C ASP A 232 30.77 -5.12 -15.20
N LYS A 233 29.79 -6.04 -15.29
CA LYS A 233 29.38 -6.70 -16.54
C LYS A 233 28.45 -5.83 -17.38
N HIS A 234 27.78 -4.85 -16.77
CA HIS A 234 26.70 -4.08 -17.37
C HIS A 234 26.93 -2.56 -17.24
N LYS A 235 28.09 -2.06 -17.64
CA LYS A 235 28.50 -0.65 -17.50
C LYS A 235 27.59 0.34 -18.20
N ASP A 236 26.84 -0.09 -19.20
CA ASP A 236 25.88 0.68 -19.96
C ASP A 236 24.45 0.67 -19.37
N TRP A 237 24.23 -0.05 -18.27
CA TRP A 237 22.98 -0.06 -17.53
C TRP A 237 23.05 0.84 -16.29
N LYS A 238 21.91 1.42 -15.93
CA LYS A 238 21.75 2.24 -14.71
C LYS A 238 20.63 1.75 -13.85
N VAL A 239 20.76 1.95 -12.54
CA VAL A 239 19.70 1.70 -11.55
C VAL A 239 19.24 3.03 -10.99
N ASP A 240 17.96 3.36 -11.19
CA ASP A 240 17.34 4.56 -10.66
C ASP A 240 16.37 4.20 -9.55
N ILE A 241 16.58 4.75 -8.37
CA ILE A 241 15.73 4.53 -7.19
C ILE A 241 14.99 5.82 -6.86
N TYR A 242 13.66 5.81 -7.04
CA TYR A 242 12.80 6.96 -6.76
C TYR A 242 12.09 6.81 -5.42
N GLY A 243 12.26 7.81 -4.56
CA GLY A 243 11.55 7.86 -3.30
C GLY A 243 12.20 8.72 -2.24
N ASP A 244 11.49 8.94 -1.13
CA ASP A 244 11.97 9.64 0.04
C ASP A 244 11.84 8.74 1.27
N GLY A 245 12.63 9.01 2.33
CA GLY A 245 12.60 8.28 3.59
C GLY A 245 13.89 8.36 4.39
N ASP A 246 13.81 7.84 5.62
CA ASP A 246 14.86 7.99 6.64
C ASP A 246 16.18 7.28 6.31
N LEU A 247 16.19 6.39 5.31
CA LEU A 247 17.40 5.64 4.94
C LEU A 247 18.20 6.28 3.80
N ARG A 248 17.86 7.49 3.33
CA ARG A 248 18.54 8.14 2.19
C ARG A 248 20.06 8.20 2.38
N ASP A 249 20.52 8.73 3.51
CA ASP A 249 21.95 8.89 3.80
C ASP A 249 22.64 7.53 3.91
N THR A 250 22.03 6.59 4.62
CA THR A 250 22.54 5.20 4.74
C THR A 250 22.67 4.50 3.38
N LEU A 251 21.72 4.72 2.47
CA LEU A 251 21.76 4.15 1.12
C LEU A 251 22.85 4.82 0.27
N ASN A 252 23.02 6.14 0.38
CA ASN A 252 24.13 6.86 -0.29
C ASN A 252 25.49 6.35 0.19
N GLU A 253 25.68 6.20 1.49
CA GLU A 253 26.89 5.62 2.06
C GLU A 253 27.15 4.19 1.51
N LEU A 254 26.08 3.39 1.39
CA LEU A 254 26.21 2.02 0.86
C LEU A 254 26.61 2.03 -0.63
N ILE A 255 26.02 2.93 -1.44
CA ILE A 255 26.40 3.11 -2.85
C ILE A 255 27.88 3.50 -2.98
N ASN A 256 28.33 4.46 -2.17
CA ASN A 256 29.73 4.90 -2.13
C ASN A 256 30.68 3.74 -1.74
N ASN A 257 30.33 2.99 -0.71
CA ASN A 257 31.16 1.88 -0.20
C ASN A 257 31.31 0.74 -1.21
N TYR A 258 30.34 0.55 -2.11
CA TYR A 258 30.42 -0.40 -3.22
C TYR A 258 30.98 0.20 -4.52
N GLY A 259 31.34 1.49 -4.55
CA GLY A 259 31.84 2.17 -5.76
C GLY A 259 30.82 2.26 -6.90
N LEU A 260 29.53 2.39 -6.59
CA LEU A 260 28.43 2.33 -7.56
C LEU A 260 27.87 3.69 -7.95
N ASN A 261 28.54 4.81 -7.62
CA ASN A 261 28.06 6.16 -7.86
C ASN A 261 27.78 6.48 -9.34
N ASP A 262 28.51 5.84 -10.25
CA ASP A 262 28.34 6.02 -11.69
C ASP A 262 27.17 5.20 -12.26
N SER A 263 26.61 4.26 -11.49
CA SER A 263 25.60 3.31 -11.99
C SER A 263 24.31 3.25 -11.18
N ILE A 264 24.28 3.80 -9.96
CA ILE A 264 23.06 3.93 -9.14
C ILE A 264 22.80 5.40 -8.82
N THR A 265 21.55 5.85 -9.02
CA THR A 265 21.11 7.19 -8.62
C THR A 265 19.90 7.14 -7.70
N LEU A 266 19.98 7.84 -6.54
CA LEU A 266 18.85 8.03 -5.64
C LEU A 266 18.14 9.35 -5.97
N HIS A 267 16.95 9.25 -6.54
CA HIS A 267 16.07 10.38 -6.82
C HIS A 267 15.08 10.65 -5.68
N SER A 268 14.62 11.89 -5.56
CA SER A 268 13.45 12.20 -4.73
C SER A 268 12.17 11.65 -5.35
N SER A 269 11.10 11.56 -4.55
CA SER A 269 9.79 11.18 -5.08
C SER A 269 9.31 12.16 -6.16
N THR A 270 8.70 11.64 -7.22
CA THR A 270 8.19 12.43 -8.34
C THR A 270 6.68 12.22 -8.53
N SER A 271 5.98 13.25 -9.03
CA SER A 271 4.59 13.14 -9.49
C SER A 271 4.48 12.48 -10.87
N ASN A 272 5.57 12.42 -11.63
CA ASN A 272 5.61 11.89 -13.00
C ASN A 272 6.21 10.49 -13.07
N ILE A 273 6.02 9.67 -12.05
CA ILE A 273 6.61 8.33 -11.95
C ILE A 273 6.24 7.43 -13.14
N TYR A 274 5.08 7.67 -13.76
CA TYR A 274 4.68 6.87 -14.91
C TYR A 274 5.60 7.10 -16.13
N ASN A 275 6.14 8.31 -16.35
CA ASN A 275 7.14 8.58 -17.40
C ASN A 275 8.41 7.77 -17.13
N GLU A 276 8.82 7.65 -15.89
CA GLU A 276 9.98 6.85 -15.49
C GLU A 276 9.76 5.35 -15.79
N HIS A 277 8.53 4.83 -15.53
CA HIS A 277 8.17 3.50 -15.96
C HIS A 277 8.21 3.35 -17.49
N MET A 278 7.68 4.31 -18.22
CA MET A 278 7.62 4.25 -19.70
C MET A 278 9.00 4.21 -20.36
N ASP A 279 10.00 4.82 -19.74
CA ASP A 279 11.38 4.85 -20.25
C ASP A 279 12.22 3.65 -19.78
N SER A 280 11.84 2.98 -18.70
CA SER A 280 12.62 1.89 -18.10
C SER A 280 12.45 0.55 -18.80
N SER A 281 13.54 -0.25 -18.87
CA SER A 281 13.52 -1.60 -19.45
C SER A 281 13.15 -2.69 -18.45
N ILE A 282 13.46 -2.49 -17.16
CA ILE A 282 13.20 -3.46 -16.08
C ILE A 282 12.72 -2.70 -14.86
N PHE A 283 11.76 -3.26 -14.14
CA PHE A 283 11.38 -2.82 -12.81
C PHE A 283 11.85 -3.82 -11.76
N ALA A 284 12.68 -3.37 -10.80
CA ALA A 284 13.20 -4.23 -9.75
C ALA A 284 12.51 -3.91 -8.40
N PHE A 285 12.01 -4.96 -7.74
CA PHE A 285 11.24 -4.87 -6.52
C PHE A 285 11.88 -5.69 -5.40
N SER A 286 12.66 -5.00 -4.56
CA SER A 286 13.50 -5.63 -3.53
C SER A 286 12.86 -5.67 -2.13
N SER A 287 11.54 -5.45 -2.02
CA SER A 287 10.82 -5.37 -0.75
C SER A 287 10.95 -6.64 0.08
N ARG A 288 11.07 -6.47 1.40
CA ARG A 288 11.12 -7.58 2.38
C ARG A 288 9.73 -8.11 2.73
N PHE A 289 8.73 -7.30 2.63
CA PHE A 289 7.31 -7.63 2.83
C PHE A 289 6.42 -6.54 2.25
N GLU A 290 5.22 -6.92 1.83
CA GLU A 290 4.21 -6.02 1.26
C GLU A 290 2.80 -6.34 1.77
N GLY A 291 1.84 -5.47 1.48
CA GLY A 291 0.42 -5.78 1.57
C GLY A 291 -0.15 -6.21 0.22
N PHE A 292 0.39 -5.65 -0.88
CA PHE A 292 -0.02 -5.95 -2.25
C PHE A 292 1.10 -5.76 -3.27
N GLY A 293 1.73 -4.57 -3.30
CA GLY A 293 2.73 -4.21 -4.30
C GLY A 293 2.17 -3.36 -5.44
N LEU A 294 1.48 -2.27 -5.12
CA LEU A 294 0.85 -1.37 -6.09
C LEU A 294 1.80 -0.95 -7.22
N VAL A 295 3.06 -0.64 -6.89
CA VAL A 295 4.08 -0.24 -7.87
C VAL A 295 4.44 -1.33 -8.88
N LEU A 296 4.22 -2.62 -8.56
CA LEU A 296 4.38 -3.71 -9.53
C LEU A 296 3.34 -3.62 -10.64
N ILE A 297 2.06 -3.47 -10.27
CA ILE A 297 0.99 -3.35 -11.28
C ILE A 297 1.09 -2.04 -12.06
N GLU A 298 1.64 -0.97 -11.46
CA GLU A 298 1.95 0.29 -12.14
C GLU A 298 3.04 0.09 -13.21
N ALA A 299 4.15 -0.56 -12.87
CA ALA A 299 5.19 -0.91 -13.83
C ALA A 299 4.66 -1.80 -14.96
N MET A 300 3.90 -2.86 -14.61
CA MET A 300 3.30 -3.78 -15.58
C MET A 300 2.33 -3.05 -16.52
N SER A 301 1.58 -2.07 -16.04
CA SER A 301 0.65 -1.28 -16.87
C SER A 301 1.37 -0.46 -17.94
N CYS A 302 2.62 -0.08 -17.69
CA CYS A 302 3.50 0.55 -18.66
C CYS A 302 4.25 -0.46 -19.54
N GLY A 303 3.95 -1.75 -19.43
CA GLY A 303 4.66 -2.81 -20.14
C GLY A 303 6.12 -2.94 -19.68
N VAL A 304 6.41 -2.72 -18.40
CA VAL A 304 7.75 -2.96 -17.84
C VAL A 304 7.75 -4.33 -17.17
N PRO A 305 8.61 -5.26 -17.63
CA PRO A 305 8.74 -6.55 -16.98
C PRO A 305 9.36 -6.38 -15.59
N CYS A 306 8.81 -7.08 -14.61
CA CYS A 306 9.22 -6.98 -13.22
C CYS A 306 10.14 -8.11 -12.80
N ILE A 307 11.14 -7.83 -11.96
CA ILE A 307 11.84 -8.83 -11.16
C ILE A 307 11.63 -8.51 -9.68
N SER A 308 11.23 -9.50 -8.88
CA SER A 308 10.87 -9.29 -7.49
C SER A 308 11.38 -10.41 -6.59
N PHE A 309 11.77 -10.06 -5.36
CA PHE A 309 11.71 -11.07 -4.31
C PHE A 309 10.28 -11.57 -4.13
N ASP A 310 10.09 -12.87 -3.97
CA ASP A 310 8.82 -13.46 -3.53
C ASP A 310 8.64 -13.23 -2.02
N CYS A 311 8.48 -11.97 -1.67
CA CYS A 311 8.25 -11.56 -0.30
C CYS A 311 6.79 -11.85 0.11
N PRO A 312 6.52 -12.01 1.42
CA PRO A 312 5.16 -12.25 1.89
C PRO A 312 4.18 -11.20 1.39
N HIS A 313 3.08 -11.67 0.81
CA HIS A 313 1.92 -10.96 0.25
C HIS A 313 2.24 -10.02 -0.93
N GLY A 314 1.66 -10.32 -2.06
CA GLY A 314 1.63 -9.48 -3.26
C GLY A 314 2.41 -10.01 -4.45
N PRO A 315 3.76 -10.09 -4.45
CA PRO A 315 4.50 -10.39 -5.66
C PRO A 315 4.07 -11.67 -6.39
N SER A 316 3.94 -12.79 -5.69
CA SER A 316 3.51 -14.08 -6.29
C SER A 316 2.04 -14.11 -6.75
N GLU A 317 1.21 -13.15 -6.35
CA GLU A 317 -0.17 -13.03 -6.86
C GLU A 317 -0.28 -12.09 -8.08
N ILE A 318 0.76 -11.28 -8.29
CA ILE A 318 0.85 -10.34 -9.39
C ILE A 318 1.72 -10.88 -10.52
N ILE A 319 2.87 -11.46 -10.17
CA ILE A 319 3.87 -11.96 -11.11
C ILE A 319 3.68 -13.47 -11.32
N THR A 320 3.49 -13.86 -12.56
CA THR A 320 3.61 -15.25 -13.02
C THR A 320 5.04 -15.44 -13.51
N ASN A 321 5.84 -16.18 -12.74
CA ASN A 321 7.26 -16.36 -12.98
C ASN A 321 7.55 -16.86 -14.42
N GLY A 322 8.47 -16.21 -15.11
CA GLY A 322 8.84 -16.50 -16.50
C GLY A 322 7.87 -15.98 -17.56
N LYS A 323 6.63 -15.55 -17.20
CA LYS A 323 5.62 -15.06 -18.13
C LYS A 323 5.57 -13.53 -18.21
N ASN A 324 5.29 -12.87 -17.11
CA ASN A 324 5.13 -11.41 -17.03
C ASN A 324 6.20 -10.73 -16.14
N GLY A 325 7.14 -11.50 -15.62
CA GLY A 325 8.24 -11.09 -14.76
C GLY A 325 8.95 -12.29 -14.15
N LEU A 326 9.88 -12.02 -13.25
CA LEU A 326 10.63 -13.04 -12.51
C LEU A 326 10.37 -12.91 -11.01
N LEU A 327 10.19 -14.07 -10.34
CA LEU A 327 10.14 -14.20 -8.89
C LEU A 327 11.41 -14.91 -8.40
N VAL A 328 12.00 -14.36 -7.36
CA VAL A 328 13.22 -14.84 -6.72
C VAL A 328 12.96 -15.11 -5.26
N GLN A 329 13.56 -16.13 -4.70
CA GLN A 329 13.43 -16.46 -3.28
C GLN A 329 13.68 -15.23 -2.40
N ASN A 330 12.78 -14.97 -1.45
CA ASN A 330 12.84 -13.78 -0.60
C ASN A 330 14.17 -13.62 0.13
N GLY A 331 14.89 -12.53 -0.15
CA GLY A 331 16.16 -12.19 0.46
C GLY A 331 17.37 -12.91 -0.14
N ASN A 332 17.21 -13.77 -1.15
CA ASN A 332 18.31 -14.43 -1.85
C ASN A 332 18.96 -13.47 -2.87
N ILE A 333 20.00 -12.77 -2.43
CA ILE A 333 20.72 -11.76 -3.22
C ILE A 333 21.41 -12.38 -4.44
N ASP A 334 21.97 -13.59 -4.30
CA ASP A 334 22.70 -14.26 -5.38
C ASP A 334 21.76 -14.69 -6.50
N GLU A 335 20.63 -15.27 -6.16
CA GLU A 335 19.62 -15.67 -7.13
C GLU A 335 19.02 -14.44 -7.83
N PHE A 336 18.80 -13.33 -7.10
CA PHE A 336 18.29 -12.11 -7.70
C PHE A 336 19.31 -11.51 -8.68
N ALA A 337 20.59 -11.48 -8.31
CA ALA A 337 21.65 -10.99 -9.19
C ALA A 337 21.76 -11.84 -10.47
N ASN A 338 21.75 -13.17 -10.36
CA ASN A 338 21.79 -14.08 -11.50
C ASN A 338 20.56 -13.93 -12.41
N SER A 339 19.37 -13.82 -11.81
CA SER A 339 18.12 -13.64 -12.55
C SER A 339 18.08 -12.27 -13.27
N LEU A 340 18.58 -11.22 -12.61
CA LEU A 340 18.68 -9.89 -13.19
C LEU A 340 19.70 -9.85 -14.33
N ASP A 341 20.88 -10.48 -14.15
CA ASP A 341 21.91 -10.64 -15.18
C ASP A 341 21.34 -11.34 -16.43
N SER A 342 20.63 -12.46 -16.22
CA SER A 342 19.95 -13.17 -17.31
C SER A 342 18.91 -12.30 -18.00
N MET A 343 18.12 -11.57 -17.23
CA MET A 343 17.10 -10.66 -17.76
C MET A 343 17.70 -9.51 -18.55
N ILE A 344 18.85 -8.96 -18.14
CA ILE A 344 19.60 -7.92 -18.88
C ILE A 344 20.12 -8.47 -20.20
N ASN A 345 20.63 -9.67 -20.23
CA ASN A 345 21.25 -10.26 -21.43
C ASN A 345 20.22 -10.78 -22.45
N ASN A 346 18.99 -11.08 -22.03
CA ASN A 346 17.98 -11.68 -22.90
C ASN A 346 16.89 -10.66 -23.29
N TYR A 347 17.12 -9.92 -24.38
CA TYR A 347 16.18 -8.92 -24.90
C TYR A 347 14.82 -9.53 -25.28
N GLU A 348 14.79 -10.67 -25.98
CA GLU A 348 13.54 -11.27 -26.45
C GLU A 348 12.67 -11.75 -25.27
N GLN A 349 13.31 -12.31 -24.24
CA GLN A 349 12.60 -12.68 -23.00
C GLN A 349 11.99 -11.45 -22.30
N ARG A 350 12.76 -10.35 -22.18
CA ARG A 350 12.23 -9.10 -21.60
C ARG A 350 11.05 -8.57 -22.40
N LYS A 351 11.16 -8.57 -23.74
CA LYS A 351 10.08 -8.11 -24.65
C LYS A 351 8.83 -8.98 -24.50
N PHE A 352 8.99 -10.29 -24.43
CA PHE A 352 7.90 -11.23 -24.17
C PHE A 352 7.22 -10.93 -22.83
N MET A 353 8.00 -10.79 -21.77
CA MET A 353 7.48 -10.45 -20.43
C MET A 353 6.81 -9.07 -20.41
N SER A 354 7.32 -8.09 -21.15
CA SER A 354 6.75 -6.74 -21.26
C SER A 354 5.32 -6.78 -21.80
N ILE A 355 5.08 -7.53 -22.86
CA ILE A 355 3.76 -7.69 -23.48
C ILE A 355 2.79 -8.34 -22.48
N ASN A 356 3.22 -9.45 -21.84
CA ASN A 356 2.39 -10.16 -20.88
C ASN A 356 2.14 -9.36 -19.61
N ALA A 357 3.12 -8.61 -19.12
CA ALA A 357 2.95 -7.71 -17.98
C ALA A 357 1.83 -6.71 -18.22
N ARG A 358 1.83 -6.05 -19.39
CA ARG A 358 0.77 -5.12 -19.76
C ARG A 358 -0.61 -5.79 -19.85
N ILE A 359 -0.70 -6.95 -20.48
CA ILE A 359 -1.96 -7.71 -20.60
C ILE A 359 -2.47 -8.09 -19.21
N ASP A 360 -1.63 -8.71 -18.38
CA ASP A 360 -2.01 -9.24 -17.08
C ASP A 360 -2.37 -8.11 -16.07
N SER A 361 -1.83 -6.89 -16.25
CA SER A 361 -2.18 -5.73 -15.40
C SER A 361 -3.58 -5.18 -15.65
N GLN A 362 -4.22 -5.51 -16.79
CA GLN A 362 -5.57 -5.02 -17.12
C GLN A 362 -6.62 -5.42 -16.08
N LYS A 363 -6.47 -6.59 -15.46
CA LYS A 363 -7.40 -7.07 -14.42
C LYS A 363 -7.51 -6.11 -13.22
N TYR A 364 -6.50 -5.26 -13.00
CA TYR A 364 -6.46 -4.29 -11.91
C TYR A 364 -6.99 -2.90 -12.30
N LYS A 365 -7.41 -2.71 -13.55
CA LYS A 365 -8.03 -1.45 -13.98
C LYS A 365 -9.23 -1.13 -13.10
N ARG A 366 -9.47 0.18 -12.89
CA ARG A 366 -10.60 0.64 -12.08
C ARG A 366 -11.95 0.15 -12.61
N GLU A 367 -12.07 0.00 -13.93
CA GLU A 367 -13.26 -0.51 -14.61
C GLU A 367 -13.55 -1.98 -14.29
N ASN A 368 -12.53 -2.74 -13.86
CA ASN A 368 -12.65 -4.16 -13.50
C ASN A 368 -12.76 -4.37 -11.97
N ILE A 369 -12.18 -3.49 -11.17
CA ILE A 369 -12.16 -3.63 -9.71
C ILE A 369 -13.32 -2.88 -9.05
N MET A 370 -13.66 -1.67 -9.50
CA MET A 370 -14.71 -0.89 -8.87
C MET A 370 -16.11 -1.51 -8.94
N PRO A 371 -16.51 -2.22 -10.02
CA PRO A 371 -17.76 -2.98 -10.01
C PRO A 371 -17.86 -3.98 -8.87
N GLN A 372 -16.77 -4.65 -8.48
CA GLN A 372 -16.75 -5.59 -7.34
C GLN A 372 -17.06 -4.87 -6.01
N TRP A 373 -16.55 -3.65 -5.84
CA TRP A 373 -16.88 -2.82 -4.67
C TRP A 373 -18.35 -2.38 -4.68
N ILE A 374 -18.87 -1.97 -5.84
CA ILE A 374 -20.27 -1.54 -5.99
C ILE A 374 -21.21 -2.71 -5.68
N GLU A 375 -20.96 -3.90 -6.26
CA GLU A 375 -21.72 -5.12 -5.99
C GLU A 375 -21.71 -5.49 -4.51
N LEU A 376 -20.52 -5.39 -3.86
CA LEU A 376 -20.39 -5.61 -2.42
C LEU A 376 -21.27 -4.64 -1.62
N PHE A 377 -21.24 -3.35 -1.94
CA PHE A 377 -22.02 -2.34 -1.23
C PHE A 377 -23.52 -2.58 -1.40
N GLU A 378 -23.96 -2.90 -2.61
CA GLU A 378 -25.35 -3.21 -2.89
C GLU A 378 -25.83 -4.48 -2.16
N THR A 379 -25.03 -5.52 -2.15
CA THR A 379 -25.31 -6.77 -1.44
C THR A 379 -25.46 -6.53 0.06
N LEU A 380 -24.51 -5.81 0.64
CA LEU A 380 -24.59 -5.43 2.05
C LEU A 380 -25.79 -4.54 2.33
N SER A 381 -26.19 -3.64 1.45
CA SER A 381 -27.35 -2.76 1.65
C SER A 381 -28.68 -3.51 1.66
N LYS A 382 -28.84 -4.54 0.83
CA LYS A 382 -30.08 -5.32 0.70
C LYS A 382 -30.37 -6.19 1.94
N THR A 383 -29.34 -6.70 2.62
CA THR A 383 -29.48 -7.59 3.81
C THR A 383 -30.13 -6.89 5.05
N MET A 384 -30.53 -5.63 4.95
CA MET A 384 -31.17 -4.86 6.03
C MET A 384 -32.69 -4.63 5.83
N ARG A 385 -33.27 -5.07 4.72
CA ARG A 385 -34.71 -4.85 4.45
C ARG A 385 -35.59 -6.05 4.89
N ILE A 386 -35.06 -6.93 5.74
CA ILE A 386 -35.82 -8.02 6.36
C ILE A 386 -35.89 -7.81 7.86
#